data_59295ad58fd8c87d878b9990e88b0c82
#
_entry.id   59295ad58fd8c87d878b9990e88b0c82
#
_cell.length_a   1.000
_cell.length_b   1.000
_cell.length_c   1.000
_cell.angle_alpha   90.00
_cell.angle_beta   90.00
_cell.angle_gamma   90.00
#
_symmetry.space_group_name_H-M   'P 1'
#
loop_
_entity.id
_entity.type
_entity.pdbx_description
1 polymer ?
#
loop_
_entity_poly.entity_id
_entity_poly.type
_entity_poly.pdbx_seq_one_letter_code
_entity_poly.pdbx_strand_id
1 'polypeptide(L)'
;MVCLIAALLLFVGVQTTYAVIPELMGPLQSLIALLPQLLVVAAVGVGAVFSVRGWRTRIAAWRVYLSAHRTGSVVGVLVVGGIVASTVLLLDGRDVPGGTGRLRPGQDAPPLSADSWSTFRGDMARSGNPLDAEGPQVASTPVELGKEALRQAELYSSPSVVGDRLYVSSSGGSTFQAFGLIHCIDATDGAPLWSFKTAYKGFSSPVLAGGRVYIGEGLHHHTDARLYCLDAGTGDFVWDFQTRSHVESTPTVVNGRVIFGAGDDGVYCLDAGSGAEIWHAEGLHVDLSPSVVADTVLVGTGYGEMGVYVLDLETGDVLWSLPTEYGVWGSPSVQAGKAYFGLGNGDFARSDPEPYGALLCVDLATREQAWIYETKDAVLTAPAVVGNDVYFGSRDWHLYALNATDGTFRWRYDAGAPVLASPAVAQGIVYTASEDGEVAAIDRVTGEPRWQVYLTDAGYPQLRVLASPAIRGGQLFIGASEAGMFVIGDPGST
;
A
#
# COMPACT_ATOMS: atom_id res chain seq x y z
N MET A 1 15.57 23.74 5.74
CA MET A 1 14.54 24.78 5.50
C MET A 1 13.46 24.76 6.57
N VAL A 2 12.85 23.61 6.87
CA VAL A 2 11.80 23.49 7.92
C VAL A 2 12.31 23.91 9.31
N CYS A 3 13.51 23.50 9.72
CA CYS A 3 14.10 23.93 10.98
C CYS A 3 14.41 25.44 11.07
N LEU A 4 14.70 26.09 9.94
CA LEU A 4 14.91 27.53 9.88
C LEU A 4 13.59 28.30 10.05
N ILE A 5 12.51 27.79 9.47
CA ILE A 5 11.16 28.37 9.59
C ILE A 5 10.62 28.17 11.02
N ALA A 6 10.84 27.00 11.63
CA ALA A 6 10.48 26.75 13.02
C ALA A 6 11.27 27.63 13.99
N ALA A 7 12.57 27.85 13.76
CA ALA A 7 13.41 28.75 14.53
C ALA A 7 12.97 30.23 14.36
N LEU A 8 12.56 30.61 13.14
CA LEU A 8 12.02 31.96 12.87
C LEU A 8 10.67 32.21 13.56
N LEU A 9 9.78 31.20 13.54
CA LEU A 9 8.48 31.27 14.22
C LEU A 9 8.62 31.30 15.75
N LEU A 10 9.58 30.57 16.32
CA LEU A 10 9.94 30.65 17.73
C LEU A 10 10.53 32.04 18.09
N PHE A 11 11.38 32.59 17.21
CA PHE A 11 11.97 33.92 17.41
C PHE A 11 10.93 35.05 17.35
N VAL A 12 9.97 34.98 16.42
CA VAL A 12 8.83 35.90 16.30
C VAL A 12 7.88 35.74 17.50
N GLY A 13 7.59 34.52 17.94
CA GLY A 13 6.78 34.22 19.12
C GLY A 13 7.40 34.76 20.40
N VAL A 14 8.72 34.67 20.56
CA VAL A 14 9.46 35.26 21.71
C VAL A 14 9.45 36.76 21.67
N GLN A 15 9.59 37.38 20.48
CA GLN A 15 9.53 38.85 20.35
C GLN A 15 8.15 39.41 20.67
N THR A 16 7.06 38.71 20.35
CA THR A 16 5.70 39.18 20.71
C THR A 16 5.38 38.99 22.18
N THR A 17 5.98 38.00 22.85
CA THR A 17 5.85 37.81 24.31
C THR A 17 6.67 38.88 25.11
N TYR A 18 7.69 39.50 24.48
CA TYR A 18 8.52 40.56 25.04
C TYR A 18 7.73 41.81 25.43
N ALA A 19 6.61 42.05 24.79
CA ALA A 19 5.78 43.24 25.02
C ALA A 19 4.84 43.11 26.24
N VAL A 20 4.72 41.94 26.88
CA VAL A 20 3.64 41.65 27.83
C VAL A 20 4.09 41.42 29.28
N ILE A 21 5.34 40.98 29.56
CA ILE A 21 5.76 40.68 30.94
C ILE A 21 7.24 41.07 31.22
N PRO A 22 7.55 42.25 31.82
CA PRO A 22 8.92 42.68 32.07
C PRO A 22 9.68 41.94 33.18
N GLU A 23 9.02 41.27 34.11
CA GLU A 23 9.64 40.78 35.36
C GLU A 23 10.28 39.38 35.31
N LEU A 24 10.14 38.65 34.22
CA LEU A 24 10.69 37.28 34.06
C LEU A 24 12.04 37.23 33.31
N MET A 25 12.72 38.35 33.17
CA MET A 25 13.66 38.59 32.07
C MET A 25 15.15 38.29 32.33
N GLY A 26 15.61 38.10 33.52
CA GLY A 26 17.04 37.90 33.79
C GLY A 26 17.64 36.62 33.19
N PRO A 27 17.05 35.43 33.43
CA PRO A 27 17.53 34.18 32.90
C PRO A 27 17.27 33.99 31.39
N LEU A 28 16.17 34.58 30.85
CA LEU A 28 15.77 34.45 29.46
C LEU A 28 16.69 35.23 28.49
N GLN A 29 17.17 36.41 28.91
CA GLN A 29 18.12 37.23 28.12
C GLN A 29 19.43 36.46 27.85
N SER A 30 19.92 35.74 28.84
CA SER A 30 21.13 34.92 28.70
C SER A 30 20.90 33.73 27.73
N LEU A 31 19.70 33.18 27.71
CA LEU A 31 19.33 32.10 26.81
C LEU A 31 19.17 32.57 25.36
N ILE A 32 18.55 33.75 25.15
CA ILE A 32 18.36 34.36 23.82
C ILE A 32 19.70 34.80 23.22
N ALA A 33 20.64 35.28 24.01
CA ALA A 33 22.00 35.62 23.56
C ALA A 33 22.80 34.39 23.08
N LEU A 34 22.45 33.19 23.57
CA LEU A 34 23.08 31.91 23.19
C LEU A 34 22.44 31.27 21.95
N LEU A 35 21.23 31.67 21.54
CA LEU A 35 20.50 31.12 20.42
C LEU A 35 21.26 31.12 19.07
N PRO A 36 21.95 32.23 18.66
CA PRO A 36 22.72 32.20 17.42
C PRO A 36 23.90 31.24 17.48
N GLN A 37 24.52 31.06 18.64
CA GLN A 37 25.63 30.14 18.83
C GLN A 37 25.16 28.65 18.81
N LEU A 38 23.97 28.38 19.38
CA LEU A 38 23.32 27.07 19.35
C LEU A 38 22.89 26.66 17.93
N LEU A 39 22.41 27.64 17.14
CA LEU A 39 22.04 27.43 15.73
C LEU A 39 23.27 27.13 14.86
N VAL A 40 24.40 27.79 15.08
CA VAL A 40 25.64 27.50 14.37
C VAL A 40 26.19 26.11 14.74
N VAL A 41 26.10 25.73 16.01
CA VAL A 41 26.54 24.41 16.48
C VAL A 41 25.63 23.30 15.92
N ALA A 42 24.33 23.52 15.89
CA ALA A 42 23.36 22.60 15.27
C ALA A 42 23.59 22.44 13.76
N ALA A 43 23.83 23.55 13.05
CA ALA A 43 24.10 23.53 11.60
C ALA A 43 25.43 22.83 11.27
N VAL A 44 26.46 22.98 12.12
CA VAL A 44 27.76 22.27 11.96
C VAL A 44 27.59 20.79 12.32
N GLY A 45 26.78 20.45 13.32
CA GLY A 45 26.47 19.08 13.71
C GLY A 45 25.76 18.32 12.59
N VAL A 46 24.71 18.91 12.03
CA VAL A 46 23.97 18.35 10.88
C VAL A 46 24.86 18.21 9.64
N GLY A 47 25.72 19.19 9.35
CA GLY A 47 26.67 19.12 8.23
C GLY A 47 27.76 18.05 8.42
N ALA A 48 28.03 17.61 9.63
CA ALA A 48 29.00 16.56 9.93
C ALA A 48 28.45 15.15 9.71
N VAL A 49 27.13 14.96 9.86
CA VAL A 49 26.45 13.68 9.66
C VAL A 49 26.33 13.33 8.15
N PHE A 50 26.25 14.35 7.28
CA PHE A 50 26.05 14.12 5.83
C PHE A 50 27.32 14.05 4.98
N SER A 51 28.56 14.02 5.57
CA SER A 51 29.80 13.95 4.80
C SER A 51 30.89 13.12 5.49
N VAL A 52 31.01 11.88 5.07
CA VAL A 52 32.06 10.94 5.55
C VAL A 52 33.47 11.29 5.02
N ARG A 53 33.62 12.15 4.02
CA ARG A 53 34.91 12.63 3.49
C ARG A 53 35.34 13.95 4.13
N GLY A 54 36.35 13.92 5.01
CA GLY A 54 36.97 15.12 5.57
C GLY A 54 36.95 15.27 7.10
N TRP A 55 36.64 14.21 7.82
CA TRP A 55 36.50 14.21 9.29
C TRP A 55 37.81 14.61 10.04
N ARG A 56 39.00 14.31 9.51
CA ARG A 56 40.26 14.67 10.17
C ARG A 56 40.53 16.18 10.21
N THR A 57 40.18 16.93 9.20
CA THR A 57 40.33 18.40 9.12
C THR A 57 39.34 19.13 10.01
N ARG A 58 38.15 18.56 10.25
CA ARG A 58 37.08 19.14 11.05
C ARG A 58 37.27 18.97 12.57
N ILE A 59 37.92 17.87 12.99
CA ILE A 59 38.32 17.69 14.40
C ILE A 59 39.33 18.74 14.81
N ALA A 60 40.26 19.16 13.92
CA ALA A 60 41.20 20.24 14.20
C ALA A 60 40.49 21.59 14.40
N ALA A 61 39.51 21.93 13.57
CA ALA A 61 38.71 23.15 13.73
C ALA A 61 37.88 23.16 15.03
N TRP A 62 37.33 22.01 15.41
CA TRP A 62 36.60 21.84 16.67
C TRP A 62 37.52 21.99 17.92
N ARG A 63 38.74 21.47 17.88
CA ARG A 63 39.71 21.67 18.95
C ARG A 63 40.07 23.14 19.14
N VAL A 64 40.22 23.93 18.10
CA VAL A 64 40.51 25.36 18.15
C VAL A 64 39.32 26.13 18.72
N TYR A 65 38.09 25.80 18.33
CA TYR A 65 36.83 26.44 18.83
C TYR A 65 36.66 26.18 20.34
N LEU A 66 36.84 24.95 20.81
CA LEU A 66 36.69 24.54 22.20
C LEU A 66 37.78 25.16 23.10
N SER A 67 38.99 25.41 22.57
CA SER A 67 40.06 26.05 23.32
C SER A 67 39.83 27.58 23.55
N ALA A 68 39.09 28.21 22.68
CA ALA A 68 38.81 29.65 22.74
C ALA A 68 37.62 30.02 23.69
N HIS A 69 36.72 29.06 24.02
CA HIS A 69 35.48 29.30 24.76
C HIS A 69 35.34 28.40 26.01
N ARG A 70 36.27 28.52 26.97
CA ARG A 70 36.39 27.62 28.13
C ARG A 70 35.24 27.56 29.11
N THR A 71 34.40 28.59 29.21
CA THR A 71 33.33 28.68 30.24
C THR A 71 31.92 28.32 29.73
N GLY A 72 31.66 28.35 28.41
CA GLY A 72 30.41 27.88 27.82
C GLY A 72 30.44 26.42 27.34
N SER A 73 31.62 25.79 27.40
CA SER A 73 31.92 24.54 26.70
C SER A 73 31.29 23.28 27.32
N VAL A 74 31.12 23.24 28.65
CA VAL A 74 30.63 22.03 29.34
C VAL A 74 29.11 21.88 29.11
N VAL A 75 28.34 22.97 29.17
CA VAL A 75 26.90 22.93 28.93
C VAL A 75 26.61 22.69 27.45
N GLY A 76 27.40 23.30 26.55
CA GLY A 76 27.28 23.11 25.11
C GLY A 76 27.63 21.65 24.69
N VAL A 77 28.67 21.05 25.27
CA VAL A 77 29.06 19.65 25.02
C VAL A 77 28.02 18.67 25.57
N LEU A 78 27.41 18.96 26.73
CA LEU A 78 26.36 18.12 27.31
C LEU A 78 25.05 18.22 26.51
N VAL A 79 24.68 19.41 26.01
CA VAL A 79 23.50 19.59 25.17
C VAL A 79 23.70 18.99 23.79
N VAL A 80 24.87 19.18 23.15
CA VAL A 80 25.19 18.57 21.86
C VAL A 80 25.40 17.06 22.02
N GLY A 81 26.02 16.61 23.10
CA GLY A 81 26.13 15.19 23.42
C GLY A 81 24.77 14.56 23.69
N GLY A 82 23.86 15.24 24.37
CA GLY A 82 22.48 14.82 24.58
C GLY A 82 21.66 14.79 23.29
N ILE A 83 21.79 15.81 22.43
CA ILE A 83 21.13 15.87 21.12
C ILE A 83 21.71 14.79 20.19
N VAL A 84 23.02 14.61 20.14
CA VAL A 84 23.67 13.56 19.35
C VAL A 84 23.32 12.17 19.90
N ALA A 85 23.32 11.96 21.20
CA ALA A 85 22.89 10.70 21.81
C ALA A 85 21.40 10.44 21.60
N SER A 86 20.55 11.45 21.71
CA SER A 86 19.12 11.33 21.39
C SER A 86 18.88 11.13 19.88
N THR A 87 19.68 11.77 19.02
CA THR A 87 19.59 11.59 17.57
C THR A 87 20.18 10.22 17.15
N VAL A 88 21.23 9.76 17.80
CA VAL A 88 21.78 8.41 17.59
C VAL A 88 20.82 7.37 18.17
N LEU A 89 20.21 7.58 19.33
CA LEU A 89 19.17 6.71 19.87
C LEU A 89 17.88 6.76 19.02
N LEU A 90 17.55 7.89 18.40
CA LEU A 90 16.44 8.03 17.44
C LEU A 90 16.79 7.45 16.05
N LEU A 91 18.07 7.43 15.65
CA LEU A 91 18.54 6.85 14.41
C LEU A 91 18.91 5.36 14.57
N ASP A 92 19.38 4.94 15.74
CA ASP A 92 19.58 3.53 16.12
C ASP A 92 18.26 2.83 16.52
N GLY A 93 17.21 3.63 16.75
CA GLY A 93 15.84 3.18 16.93
C GLY A 93 15.11 2.88 15.61
N ARG A 94 15.82 2.56 14.53
CA ARG A 94 15.26 1.71 13.50
C ARG A 94 15.08 0.35 14.16
N ASP A 95 13.89 0.17 14.76
CA ASP A 95 13.48 -1.15 15.20
C ASP A 95 13.72 -2.08 14.01
N VAL A 96 14.61 -3.04 14.21
CA VAL A 96 14.84 -4.09 13.21
C VAL A 96 13.48 -4.68 12.92
N PRO A 97 13.05 -4.78 11.64
CA PRO A 97 11.82 -5.46 11.30
C PRO A 97 11.75 -6.78 12.03
N GLY A 98 10.68 -7.07 12.71
CA GLY A 98 10.61 -8.27 13.53
C GLY A 98 9.21 -8.61 14.01
N GLY A 99 8.97 -9.90 14.16
CA GLY A 99 7.73 -10.42 14.69
C GLY A 99 7.54 -10.08 16.17
N THR A 100 6.32 -9.75 16.57
CA THR A 100 5.94 -9.53 17.97
C THR A 100 5.79 -10.83 18.77
N GLY A 101 6.17 -11.97 18.15
CA GLY A 101 6.06 -13.31 18.72
C GLY A 101 4.73 -13.99 18.39
N ARG A 102 4.71 -15.31 18.56
CA ARG A 102 3.49 -16.12 18.43
C ARG A 102 2.52 -15.78 19.55
N LEU A 103 1.36 -15.27 19.21
CA LEU A 103 0.29 -15.03 20.16
C LEU A 103 -0.47 -16.32 20.50
N ARG A 104 -0.44 -17.31 19.59
CA ARG A 104 -0.93 -18.68 19.82
C ARG A 104 0.15 -19.69 19.35
N PRO A 105 0.40 -20.81 20.08
CA PRO A 105 1.38 -21.82 19.66
C PRO A 105 0.94 -22.55 18.40
N GLY A 106 1.84 -22.56 17.43
CA GLY A 106 2.12 -23.56 16.41
C GLY A 106 0.99 -24.29 15.68
N GLN A 107 0.40 -23.64 14.66
CA GLN A 107 -0.16 -24.40 13.54
C GLN A 107 0.60 -24.00 12.27
N ASP A 108 0.94 -24.97 11.44
CA ASP A 108 1.47 -24.71 10.10
C ASP A 108 0.46 -23.89 9.30
N ALA A 109 0.94 -23.13 8.31
CA ALA A 109 0.06 -22.42 7.39
C ALA A 109 -0.92 -23.41 6.73
N PRO A 110 -2.22 -23.10 6.65
CA PRO A 110 -3.14 -23.98 5.95
C PRO A 110 -2.73 -24.12 4.48
N PRO A 111 -2.91 -25.32 3.88
CA PRO A 111 -2.64 -25.49 2.47
C PRO A 111 -3.59 -24.62 1.63
N LEU A 112 -3.12 -24.14 0.48
CA LEU A 112 -3.98 -23.46 -0.48
C LEU A 112 -5.01 -24.46 -1.03
N SER A 113 -6.27 -24.08 -0.99
CA SER A 113 -7.41 -24.79 -1.57
C SER A 113 -8.01 -23.98 -2.72
N ALA A 114 -8.87 -24.60 -3.52
CA ALA A 114 -9.48 -23.92 -4.67
C ALA A 114 -10.33 -22.69 -4.27
N ASP A 115 -10.88 -22.69 -3.04
CA ASP A 115 -11.64 -21.59 -2.47
C ASP A 115 -10.75 -20.54 -1.74
N SER A 116 -9.42 -20.70 -1.74
CA SER A 116 -8.51 -19.75 -1.11
C SER A 116 -8.41 -18.46 -1.91
N TRP A 117 -8.57 -17.31 -1.23
CA TRP A 117 -8.27 -15.99 -1.76
C TRP A 117 -6.84 -15.60 -1.36
N SER A 118 -5.85 -16.25 -1.99
CA SER A 118 -4.45 -16.24 -1.56
C SER A 118 -3.61 -15.07 -2.09
N THR A 119 -4.18 -14.27 -3.01
CA THR A 119 -3.53 -13.11 -3.64
C THR A 119 -4.54 -12.02 -3.95
N PHE A 120 -4.07 -10.80 -4.17
CA PHE A 120 -4.89 -9.71 -4.68
C PHE A 120 -5.62 -10.14 -5.96
N ARG A 121 -6.96 -10.02 -5.98
CA ARG A 121 -7.86 -10.45 -7.05
C ARG A 121 -8.02 -11.96 -7.21
N GLY A 122 -7.51 -12.77 -6.29
CA GLY A 122 -7.76 -14.20 -6.19
C GLY A 122 -6.88 -15.09 -7.06
N ASP A 123 -6.32 -14.61 -8.18
CA ASP A 123 -5.47 -15.38 -9.08
C ASP A 123 -4.34 -14.53 -9.72
N MET A 124 -3.40 -15.19 -10.42
CA MET A 124 -2.24 -14.55 -11.06
C MET A 124 -2.61 -13.68 -12.26
N ALA A 125 -3.70 -13.98 -12.94
CA ALA A 125 -4.25 -13.17 -14.03
C ALA A 125 -5.08 -11.98 -13.50
N ARG A 126 -5.26 -11.91 -12.18
CA ARG A 126 -6.04 -10.91 -11.44
C ARG A 126 -7.46 -10.77 -11.95
N SER A 127 -8.09 -11.92 -12.30
CA SER A 127 -9.43 -11.96 -12.88
C SER A 127 -10.51 -11.39 -11.95
N GLY A 128 -10.28 -11.41 -10.64
CA GLY A 128 -11.28 -11.05 -9.63
C GLY A 128 -12.42 -12.05 -9.51
N ASN A 129 -12.24 -13.22 -10.10
CA ASN A 129 -13.20 -14.31 -10.10
C ASN A 129 -12.47 -15.66 -10.03
N PRO A 130 -11.82 -15.97 -8.90
CA PRO A 130 -11.20 -17.29 -8.75
C PRO A 130 -12.25 -18.39 -8.87
N LEU A 131 -11.82 -19.50 -9.44
CA LEU A 131 -12.68 -20.68 -9.57
C LEU A 131 -13.17 -21.12 -8.19
N ASP A 132 -14.43 -21.52 -8.12
CA ASP A 132 -15.08 -22.06 -6.92
C ASP A 132 -15.21 -21.09 -5.72
N ALA A 133 -14.99 -19.76 -5.93
CA ALA A 133 -15.26 -18.79 -4.89
C ALA A 133 -16.77 -18.73 -4.60
N GLU A 134 -17.11 -18.82 -3.31
CA GLU A 134 -18.47 -18.70 -2.82
C GLU A 134 -18.59 -17.41 -1.99
N GLY A 135 -19.46 -16.51 -2.43
CA GLY A 135 -19.72 -15.25 -1.76
C GLY A 135 -21.09 -15.19 -1.10
N PRO A 136 -21.33 -14.22 -0.19
CA PRO A 136 -22.59 -14.13 0.55
C PRO A 136 -23.77 -13.80 -0.37
N GLN A 137 -24.73 -14.71 -0.45
CA GLN A 137 -25.95 -14.54 -1.26
C GLN A 137 -26.94 -13.59 -0.61
N VAL A 138 -26.90 -13.44 0.71
CA VAL A 138 -27.78 -12.58 1.53
C VAL A 138 -26.91 -11.69 2.40
N ALA A 139 -27.39 -10.47 2.64
CA ALA A 139 -26.74 -9.57 3.59
C ALA A 139 -26.78 -10.14 5.00
N SER A 140 -25.69 -10.01 5.71
CA SER A 140 -25.67 -10.09 7.18
C SER A 140 -25.19 -8.74 7.73
N THR A 141 -25.43 -8.49 9.00
CA THR A 141 -24.80 -7.34 9.68
C THR A 141 -23.29 -7.49 9.61
N PRO A 142 -22.55 -6.46 9.16
CA PRO A 142 -21.09 -6.52 9.13
C PRO A 142 -20.54 -6.79 10.53
N VAL A 143 -19.67 -7.79 10.66
CA VAL A 143 -18.99 -8.13 11.91
C VAL A 143 -17.53 -7.68 11.82
N GLU A 144 -17.08 -6.88 12.79
CA GLU A 144 -15.70 -6.43 12.88
C GLU A 144 -14.80 -7.56 13.39
N LEU A 145 -13.77 -7.89 12.59
CA LEU A 145 -12.74 -8.87 12.95
C LEU A 145 -11.45 -8.18 13.40
N GLY A 146 -10.71 -8.83 14.29
CA GLY A 146 -9.38 -8.36 14.69
C GLY A 146 -9.38 -7.03 15.44
N LYS A 147 -10.46 -6.70 16.14
CA LYS A 147 -10.66 -5.42 16.84
C LYS A 147 -9.49 -5.00 17.73
N GLU A 148 -8.82 -5.95 18.39
CA GLU A 148 -7.66 -5.65 19.24
C GLU A 148 -6.40 -5.36 18.44
N ALA A 149 -6.20 -6.06 17.30
CA ALA A 149 -5.00 -5.95 16.47
C ALA A 149 -5.08 -4.80 15.46
N LEU A 150 -6.28 -4.49 14.95
CA LEU A 150 -6.50 -3.61 13.79
C LEU A 150 -7.23 -2.31 14.14
N ARG A 151 -7.54 -2.08 15.41
CA ARG A 151 -8.30 -0.90 15.86
C ARG A 151 -7.54 0.40 15.53
N GLN A 152 -8.21 1.32 14.84
CA GLN A 152 -7.66 2.60 14.39
C GLN A 152 -6.45 2.46 13.46
N ALA A 153 -6.30 1.31 12.80
CA ALA A 153 -5.27 1.11 11.79
C ALA A 153 -5.70 1.68 10.45
N GLU A 154 -4.75 2.26 9.72
CA GLU A 154 -4.96 2.57 8.31
C GLU A 154 -4.84 1.27 7.52
N LEU A 155 -5.93 0.80 6.94
CA LEU A 155 -6.00 -0.41 6.12
C LEU A 155 -6.16 -0.05 4.65
N TYR A 156 -5.08 -0.07 3.92
CA TYR A 156 -5.06 0.17 2.47
C TYR A 156 -4.92 -1.13 1.67
N SER A 157 -4.33 -2.16 2.29
CA SER A 157 -4.15 -3.46 1.65
C SER A 157 -5.44 -4.27 1.61
N SER A 158 -5.61 -5.00 0.53
CA SER A 158 -6.68 -5.99 0.41
C SER A 158 -6.33 -7.24 1.21
N PRO A 159 -7.30 -7.88 1.88
CA PRO A 159 -7.04 -9.10 2.64
C PRO A 159 -6.78 -10.29 1.73
N SER A 160 -5.96 -11.23 2.22
CA SER A 160 -5.87 -12.59 1.68
C SER A 160 -6.39 -13.59 2.71
N VAL A 161 -7.23 -14.54 2.27
CA VAL A 161 -7.89 -15.50 3.15
C VAL A 161 -7.58 -16.93 2.69
N VAL A 162 -6.97 -17.71 3.59
CA VAL A 162 -6.56 -19.09 3.31
C VAL A 162 -6.87 -19.96 4.53
N GLY A 163 -7.70 -20.96 4.37
CA GLY A 163 -8.18 -21.74 5.48
C GLY A 163 -8.90 -20.84 6.50
N ASP A 164 -8.62 -21.00 7.76
CA ASP A 164 -9.12 -20.19 8.87
C ASP A 164 -8.29 -18.94 9.17
N ARG A 165 -7.44 -18.51 8.24
CA ARG A 165 -6.52 -17.39 8.44
C ARG A 165 -6.77 -16.26 7.47
N LEU A 166 -6.78 -15.05 8.00
CA LEU A 166 -6.81 -13.80 7.26
C LEU A 166 -5.50 -13.05 7.45
N TYR A 167 -4.92 -12.61 6.34
CA TYR A 167 -3.69 -11.85 6.29
C TYR A 167 -3.97 -10.45 5.75
N VAL A 168 -3.44 -9.43 6.41
CA VAL A 168 -3.63 -8.04 6.02
C VAL A 168 -2.45 -7.20 6.50
N SER A 169 -2.12 -6.11 5.80
CA SER A 169 -1.19 -5.11 6.30
C SER A 169 -1.95 -3.88 6.80
N SER A 170 -1.38 -3.26 7.81
CA SER A 170 -1.88 -2.02 8.39
C SER A 170 -0.75 -1.05 8.63
N SER A 171 -1.09 0.22 8.80
CA SER A 171 -0.15 1.25 9.24
C SER A 171 -0.33 1.54 10.72
N GLY A 172 0.77 1.82 11.40
CA GLY A 172 0.78 2.24 12.80
C GLY A 172 1.74 3.40 13.02
N GLY A 173 1.74 3.92 14.26
CA GLY A 173 2.65 4.98 14.67
C GLY A 173 2.09 6.39 14.53
N SER A 174 2.96 7.38 14.72
CA SER A 174 2.65 8.80 14.59
C SER A 174 3.11 9.35 13.25
N THR A 175 2.72 10.58 12.92
CA THR A 175 3.18 11.30 11.70
C THR A 175 4.71 11.33 11.55
N PHE A 176 5.47 11.21 12.67
CA PHE A 176 6.94 11.27 12.67
C PHE A 176 7.62 9.89 12.74
N GLN A 177 6.87 8.83 13.08
CA GLN A 177 7.36 7.46 13.23
C GLN A 177 6.30 6.48 12.74
N ALA A 178 5.93 6.61 11.48
CA ALA A 178 5.02 5.67 10.84
C ALA A 178 5.77 4.36 10.52
N PHE A 179 5.13 3.24 10.79
CA PHE A 179 5.62 1.89 10.47
C PHE A 179 4.46 1.06 9.91
N GLY A 180 4.77 -0.05 9.27
CA GLY A 180 3.79 -1.03 8.85
C GLY A 180 3.71 -2.20 9.81
N LEU A 181 2.57 -2.86 9.80
CA LEU A 181 2.34 -4.13 10.48
C LEU A 181 1.69 -5.11 9.51
N ILE A 182 2.24 -6.30 9.43
CA ILE A 182 1.62 -7.43 8.73
C ILE A 182 0.96 -8.29 9.79
N HIS A 183 -0.32 -8.58 9.64
CA HIS A 183 -1.09 -9.36 10.60
C HIS A 183 -1.56 -10.67 9.98
N CYS A 184 -1.57 -11.71 10.79
CA CYS A 184 -2.38 -12.89 10.59
C CYS A 184 -3.37 -12.97 11.75
N ILE A 185 -4.64 -13.02 11.41
CA ILE A 185 -5.72 -13.19 12.39
C ILE A 185 -6.55 -14.41 12.03
N ASP A 186 -7.21 -14.98 13.01
CA ASP A 186 -8.21 -16.04 12.80
C ASP A 186 -9.41 -15.44 12.06
N ALA A 187 -9.75 -15.99 10.92
CA ALA A 187 -10.83 -15.49 10.07
C ALA A 187 -12.23 -15.74 10.66
N THR A 188 -12.33 -16.58 11.71
CA THR A 188 -13.60 -16.96 12.35
C THR A 188 -13.95 -16.04 13.51
N ASP A 189 -12.99 -15.77 14.40
CA ASP A 189 -13.20 -15.00 15.63
C ASP A 189 -12.38 -13.69 15.68
N GLY A 190 -11.53 -13.44 14.69
CA GLY A 190 -10.68 -12.25 14.62
C GLY A 190 -9.52 -12.24 15.61
N ALA A 191 -9.24 -13.37 16.29
CA ALA A 191 -8.16 -13.44 17.25
C ALA A 191 -6.80 -13.28 16.56
N PRO A 192 -5.88 -12.44 17.11
CA PRO A 192 -4.56 -12.30 16.56
C PRO A 192 -3.75 -13.59 16.70
N LEU A 193 -3.17 -14.08 15.60
CA LEU A 193 -2.31 -15.26 15.57
C LEU A 193 -0.83 -14.86 15.61
N TRP A 194 -0.44 -13.90 14.78
CA TRP A 194 0.87 -13.28 14.80
C TRP A 194 0.84 -11.91 14.12
N SER A 195 1.85 -11.09 14.38
CA SER A 195 2.11 -9.87 13.63
C SER A 195 3.61 -9.66 13.41
N PHE A 196 3.96 -9.00 12.31
CA PHE A 196 5.32 -8.65 11.94
C PHE A 196 5.40 -7.15 11.64
N LYS A 197 6.39 -6.46 12.23
CA LYS A 197 6.60 -5.03 12.04
C LYS A 197 7.54 -4.78 10.87
N THR A 198 7.14 -3.92 9.94
CA THR A 198 7.96 -3.43 8.83
C THR A 198 8.50 -2.03 9.11
N ALA A 199 9.52 -1.60 8.36
CA ALA A 199 10.13 -0.29 8.55
C ALA A 199 9.19 0.84 8.11
N TYR A 200 8.42 0.63 7.06
CA TYR A 200 7.49 1.60 6.48
C TYR A 200 6.10 1.00 6.34
N LYS A 201 5.08 1.85 6.35
CA LYS A 201 3.73 1.48 5.94
C LYS A 201 3.66 1.27 4.43
N GLY A 202 2.68 0.53 3.93
CA GLY A 202 2.53 0.28 2.51
C GLY A 202 1.10 -0.08 2.09
N PHE A 203 0.88 0.00 0.79
CA PHE A 203 -0.39 -0.37 0.14
C PHE A 203 -0.40 -1.82 -0.35
N SER A 204 0.77 -2.45 -0.45
CA SER A 204 0.90 -3.84 -0.92
C SER A 204 -0.01 -4.79 -0.14
N SER A 205 -0.67 -5.68 -0.84
CA SER A 205 -1.49 -6.74 -0.23
C SER A 205 -0.66 -8.01 -0.03
N PRO A 206 -0.87 -8.76 1.06
CA PRO A 206 -0.15 -10.01 1.29
C PRO A 206 -0.51 -11.06 0.24
N VAL A 207 0.51 -11.79 -0.25
CA VAL A 207 0.36 -12.91 -1.18
C VAL A 207 0.87 -14.19 -0.53
N LEU A 208 0.06 -15.23 -0.58
CA LEU A 208 0.39 -16.52 0.01
C LEU A 208 0.73 -17.55 -1.08
N ALA A 209 1.93 -18.10 -0.99
CA ALA A 209 2.38 -19.18 -1.84
C ALA A 209 3.40 -20.07 -1.11
N GLY A 210 3.29 -21.38 -1.23
CA GLY A 210 4.27 -22.32 -0.66
C GLY A 210 4.47 -22.20 0.85
N GLY A 211 3.42 -21.86 1.61
CA GLY A 211 3.50 -21.67 3.06
C GLY A 211 4.19 -20.36 3.49
N ARG A 212 4.34 -19.41 2.58
CA ARG A 212 4.98 -18.10 2.81
C ARG A 212 4.05 -16.96 2.50
N VAL A 213 4.31 -15.79 3.11
CA VAL A 213 3.68 -14.50 2.81
C VAL A 213 4.72 -13.61 2.15
N TYR A 214 4.36 -13.02 1.00
CA TYR A 214 5.16 -12.02 0.30
C TYR A 214 4.41 -10.71 0.30
N ILE A 215 5.09 -9.60 0.66
CA ILE A 215 4.46 -8.29 0.78
C ILE A 215 5.47 -7.16 0.70
N GLY A 216 5.12 -6.08 0.02
CA GLY A 216 5.92 -4.86 -0.10
C GLY A 216 5.62 -3.83 0.98
N GLU A 217 6.54 -2.90 1.17
CA GLU A 217 6.39 -1.73 2.03
C GLU A 217 6.77 -0.43 1.30
N GLY A 218 6.50 0.69 1.93
CA GLY A 218 6.89 2.01 1.43
C GLY A 218 5.78 2.72 0.67
N LEU A 219 5.94 4.03 0.55
CA LEU A 219 5.11 4.95 -0.22
C LEU A 219 6.02 5.78 -1.12
N HIS A 220 5.49 6.48 -2.09
CA HIS A 220 6.19 7.27 -3.13
C HIS A 220 7.40 8.10 -2.67
N HIS A 221 7.52 8.47 -1.42
CA HIS A 221 8.65 9.24 -0.90
C HIS A 221 9.78 8.40 -0.30
N HIS A 222 9.63 7.07 -0.25
CA HIS A 222 10.66 6.16 0.26
C HIS A 222 11.56 5.68 -0.88
N THR A 223 12.86 5.60 -0.60
CA THR A 223 13.90 5.23 -1.57
C THR A 223 14.70 4.00 -1.14
N ASP A 224 14.24 3.31 -0.08
CA ASP A 224 14.91 2.16 0.51
C ASP A 224 13.90 1.16 1.08
N ALA A 225 12.73 1.05 0.44
CA ALA A 225 11.68 0.12 0.83
C ALA A 225 12.05 -1.34 0.53
N ARG A 226 11.27 -2.27 1.05
CA ARG A 226 11.56 -3.71 0.97
C ARG A 226 10.36 -4.52 0.53
N LEU A 227 10.65 -5.61 -0.14
CA LEU A 227 9.77 -6.76 -0.23
C LEU A 227 10.16 -7.75 0.86
N TYR A 228 9.19 -8.20 1.67
CA TYR A 228 9.39 -9.19 2.74
C TYR A 228 8.84 -10.54 2.34
N CYS A 229 9.52 -11.59 2.79
CA CYS A 229 9.04 -12.96 2.82
C CYS A 229 9.02 -13.47 4.25
N LEU A 230 7.85 -13.91 4.70
CA LEU A 230 7.63 -14.44 6.05
C LEU A 230 7.08 -15.86 5.97
N ASP A 231 7.27 -16.67 7.02
CA ASP A 231 6.55 -17.92 7.20
C ASP A 231 5.06 -17.62 7.47
N ALA A 232 4.16 -18.15 6.68
CA ALA A 232 2.74 -17.87 6.78
C ALA A 232 2.09 -18.44 8.07
N GLY A 233 2.65 -19.52 8.61
CA GLY A 233 2.17 -20.14 9.83
C GLY A 233 2.54 -19.38 11.09
N THR A 234 3.76 -18.82 11.12
CA THR A 234 4.36 -18.28 12.34
C THR A 234 4.62 -16.79 12.32
N GLY A 235 4.68 -16.17 11.13
CA GLY A 235 5.12 -14.79 10.95
C GLY A 235 6.62 -14.60 11.09
N ASP A 236 7.40 -15.69 11.18
CA ASP A 236 8.85 -15.61 11.29
C ASP A 236 9.46 -15.08 10.00
N PHE A 237 10.47 -14.23 10.14
CA PHE A 237 11.23 -13.68 9.01
C PHE A 237 11.97 -14.80 8.25
N VAL A 238 11.84 -14.78 6.91
CA VAL A 238 12.57 -15.71 6.02
C VAL A 238 13.66 -14.98 5.26
N TRP A 239 13.26 -13.95 4.49
CA TRP A 239 14.18 -13.05 3.78
C TRP A 239 13.50 -11.72 3.46
N ASP A 240 14.27 -10.71 3.12
CA ASP A 240 13.80 -9.47 2.52
C ASP A 240 14.69 -9.08 1.33
N PHE A 241 14.16 -8.24 0.46
CA PHE A 241 14.86 -7.64 -0.66
C PHE A 241 14.67 -6.13 -0.66
N GLN A 242 15.75 -5.37 -0.61
CA GLN A 242 15.72 -3.91 -0.59
C GLN A 242 15.72 -3.36 -2.02
N THR A 243 14.78 -2.45 -2.31
CA THR A 243 14.70 -1.69 -3.56
C THR A 243 15.26 -0.28 -3.38
N ARG A 244 15.37 0.48 -4.48
CA ARG A 244 15.77 1.89 -4.49
C ARG A 244 14.56 2.83 -4.51
N SER A 245 13.35 2.29 -4.41
CA SER A 245 12.09 3.04 -4.36
C SER A 245 11.08 2.32 -3.45
N HIS A 246 9.82 2.72 -3.47
CA HIS A 246 8.72 2.09 -2.73
C HIS A 246 8.21 0.82 -3.41
N VAL A 247 7.57 -0.07 -2.63
CA VAL A 247 6.92 -1.28 -3.14
C VAL A 247 5.44 -1.25 -2.77
N GLU A 248 4.64 -0.47 -3.52
CA GLU A 248 3.18 -0.39 -3.33
C GLU A 248 2.45 -1.51 -4.05
N SER A 249 3.06 -2.05 -5.10
CA SER A 249 2.49 -3.16 -5.85
C SER A 249 2.31 -4.41 -5.00
N THR A 250 1.23 -5.15 -5.25
CA THR A 250 1.09 -6.51 -4.72
C THR A 250 1.88 -7.46 -5.60
N PRO A 251 2.80 -8.27 -5.06
CA PRO A 251 3.59 -9.19 -5.85
C PRO A 251 2.74 -10.28 -6.50
N THR A 252 3.26 -10.89 -7.56
CA THR A 252 2.72 -12.11 -8.17
C THR A 252 3.73 -13.23 -7.99
N VAL A 253 3.29 -14.37 -7.47
CA VAL A 253 4.14 -15.54 -7.22
C VAL A 253 3.77 -16.66 -8.21
N VAL A 254 4.72 -17.03 -9.05
CA VAL A 254 4.51 -18.04 -10.10
C VAL A 254 5.80 -18.82 -10.36
N ASN A 255 5.71 -20.15 -10.52
CA ASN A 255 6.84 -21.02 -10.87
C ASN A 255 8.10 -20.80 -10.02
N GLY A 256 7.94 -20.57 -8.70
CA GLY A 256 9.06 -20.29 -7.79
C GLY A 256 9.69 -18.90 -7.93
N ARG A 257 9.02 -17.98 -8.63
CA ARG A 257 9.41 -16.58 -8.79
C ARG A 257 8.45 -15.64 -8.10
N VAL A 258 8.96 -14.50 -7.65
CA VAL A 258 8.17 -13.36 -7.13
C VAL A 258 8.42 -12.16 -8.04
N ILE A 259 7.37 -11.66 -8.69
CA ILE A 259 7.42 -10.52 -9.60
C ILE A 259 6.67 -9.34 -8.95
N PHE A 260 7.26 -8.15 -8.92
CA PHE A 260 6.64 -6.97 -8.34
C PHE A 260 7.16 -5.67 -8.97
N GLY A 261 6.34 -4.62 -8.93
CA GLY A 261 6.72 -3.26 -9.29
C GLY A 261 7.31 -2.54 -8.07
N ALA A 262 8.32 -1.74 -8.29
CA ALA A 262 9.03 -0.97 -7.26
C ALA A 262 9.13 0.52 -7.61
N GLY A 263 7.99 1.15 -7.90
CA GLY A 263 7.93 2.58 -8.26
C GLY A 263 8.93 2.96 -9.35
N ASP A 264 9.73 4.00 -9.12
CA ASP A 264 10.78 4.48 -10.05
C ASP A 264 11.91 3.47 -10.28
N ASP A 265 12.00 2.43 -9.47
CA ASP A 265 13.03 1.39 -9.58
C ASP A 265 12.64 0.25 -10.54
N GLY A 266 11.45 0.30 -11.15
CA GLY A 266 11.02 -0.62 -12.20
C GLY A 266 10.36 -1.89 -11.72
N VAL A 267 10.63 -3.01 -12.40
CA VAL A 267 10.04 -4.32 -12.12
C VAL A 267 11.12 -5.32 -11.76
N TYR A 268 10.93 -6.03 -10.68
CA TYR A 268 11.83 -7.09 -10.20
C TYR A 268 11.22 -8.47 -10.34
N CYS A 269 12.08 -9.45 -10.60
CA CYS A 269 11.81 -10.86 -10.43
C CYS A 269 12.84 -11.47 -9.52
N LEU A 270 12.39 -12.09 -8.43
CA LEU A 270 13.23 -12.76 -7.45
C LEU A 270 12.91 -14.26 -7.38
N ASP A 271 13.88 -15.07 -6.97
CA ASP A 271 13.64 -16.43 -6.53
C ASP A 271 12.79 -16.44 -5.24
N ALA A 272 11.63 -17.06 -5.28
CA ALA A 272 10.69 -17.07 -4.15
C ALA A 272 11.25 -17.78 -2.91
N GLY A 273 12.19 -18.69 -3.07
CA GLY A 273 12.81 -19.45 -2.00
C GLY A 273 13.84 -18.66 -1.22
N SER A 274 14.69 -17.91 -1.91
CA SER A 274 15.87 -17.26 -1.36
C SER A 274 15.83 -15.74 -1.37
N GLY A 275 14.93 -15.10 -2.15
CA GLY A 275 14.93 -13.67 -2.38
C GLY A 275 16.04 -13.19 -3.30
N ALA A 276 16.80 -14.10 -3.95
CA ALA A 276 17.83 -13.72 -4.89
C ALA A 276 17.23 -13.12 -6.16
N GLU A 277 17.80 -12.02 -6.65
CA GLU A 277 17.40 -11.39 -7.90
C GLU A 277 17.66 -12.33 -9.09
N ILE A 278 16.64 -12.52 -9.92
CA ILE A 278 16.74 -13.26 -11.19
C ILE A 278 16.92 -12.24 -12.33
N TRP A 279 16.08 -11.20 -12.37
CA TRP A 279 16.20 -10.10 -13.30
C TRP A 279 15.57 -8.82 -12.74
N HIS A 280 15.98 -7.68 -13.29
CA HIS A 280 15.49 -6.35 -12.98
C HIS A 280 15.27 -5.55 -14.26
N ALA A 281 14.03 -5.14 -14.53
CA ALA A 281 13.67 -4.28 -15.66
C ALA A 281 13.63 -2.83 -15.19
N GLU A 282 14.68 -2.07 -15.44
CA GLU A 282 14.82 -0.67 -15.06
C GLU A 282 14.11 0.29 -16.04
N GLY A 283 13.90 1.54 -15.63
CA GLY A 283 13.40 2.64 -16.49
C GLY A 283 11.87 2.71 -16.62
N LEU A 284 11.14 1.90 -15.87
CA LEU A 284 9.68 1.95 -15.75
C LEU A 284 9.29 2.48 -14.37
N HIS A 285 8.20 3.27 -14.29
CA HIS A 285 7.58 3.60 -13.00
C HIS A 285 6.35 2.70 -12.79
N VAL A 286 6.45 1.72 -11.89
CA VAL A 286 5.43 0.69 -11.72
C VAL A 286 4.95 0.60 -10.27
N ASP A 287 3.78 1.18 -10.00
CA ASP A 287 3.07 1.06 -8.72
C ASP A 287 2.02 -0.05 -8.75
N LEU A 288 1.62 -0.43 -9.96
CA LEU A 288 0.60 -1.43 -10.20
C LEU A 288 1.09 -2.84 -9.90
N SER A 289 0.15 -3.67 -9.52
CA SER A 289 0.43 -5.08 -9.28
C SER A 289 0.55 -5.83 -10.62
N PRO A 290 1.68 -6.50 -10.91
CA PRO A 290 1.88 -7.23 -12.16
C PRO A 290 0.88 -8.37 -12.33
N SER A 291 0.41 -8.62 -13.56
CA SER A 291 -0.28 -9.85 -13.93
C SER A 291 0.63 -10.76 -14.74
N VAL A 292 0.57 -12.06 -14.49
CA VAL A 292 1.37 -13.05 -15.22
C VAL A 292 0.44 -13.99 -15.98
N VAL A 293 0.67 -14.08 -17.29
CA VAL A 293 -0.08 -14.99 -18.17
C VAL A 293 0.89 -15.68 -19.14
N ALA A 294 0.87 -17.00 -19.14
CA ALA A 294 1.86 -17.82 -19.85
C ALA A 294 3.30 -17.36 -19.51
N ASP A 295 4.09 -16.99 -20.51
CA ASP A 295 5.48 -16.60 -20.37
C ASP A 295 5.66 -15.06 -20.36
N THR A 296 4.60 -14.30 -20.00
CA THR A 296 4.64 -12.84 -20.03
C THR A 296 4.19 -12.21 -18.71
N VAL A 297 4.81 -11.06 -18.40
CA VAL A 297 4.45 -10.18 -17.29
C VAL A 297 3.85 -8.89 -17.86
N LEU A 298 2.65 -8.55 -17.44
CA LEU A 298 1.94 -7.35 -17.85
C LEU A 298 1.98 -6.32 -16.73
N VAL A 299 2.39 -5.10 -17.06
CA VAL A 299 2.39 -3.96 -16.14
C VAL A 299 1.87 -2.70 -16.86
N GLY A 300 1.44 -1.73 -16.09
CA GLY A 300 1.13 -0.39 -16.58
C GLY A 300 2.00 0.65 -15.87
N THR A 301 2.17 1.81 -16.47
CA THR A 301 2.91 2.95 -15.91
C THR A 301 2.00 4.16 -15.81
N GLY A 302 1.96 4.78 -14.60
CA GLY A 302 1.17 5.99 -14.34
C GLY A 302 1.96 7.28 -14.48
N TYR A 303 3.30 7.19 -14.45
CA TYR A 303 4.23 8.32 -14.57
C TYR A 303 5.31 8.04 -15.62
N GLY A 304 5.99 9.11 -16.05
CA GLY A 304 7.05 8.99 -17.06
C GLY A 304 6.50 8.69 -18.45
N GLU A 305 6.98 7.63 -19.07
CA GLU A 305 6.43 7.11 -20.33
C GLU A 305 5.20 6.25 -20.02
N MET A 306 4.02 6.90 -20.00
CA MET A 306 2.76 6.25 -19.69
C MET A 306 2.39 5.22 -20.75
N GLY A 307 1.99 4.03 -20.29
CA GLY A 307 1.61 2.95 -21.20
C GLY A 307 1.46 1.59 -20.56
N VAL A 308 1.10 0.66 -21.41
CA VAL A 308 1.07 -0.78 -21.11
C VAL A 308 2.37 -1.40 -21.58
N TYR A 309 3.00 -2.20 -20.74
CA TYR A 309 4.23 -2.91 -21.05
C TYR A 309 4.04 -4.41 -20.82
N VAL A 310 4.58 -5.19 -21.75
CA VAL A 310 4.61 -6.64 -21.65
C VAL A 310 6.06 -7.09 -21.69
N LEU A 311 6.47 -7.76 -20.60
CA LEU A 311 7.82 -8.23 -20.40
C LEU A 311 7.87 -9.77 -20.54
N ASP A 312 9.02 -10.26 -20.91
CA ASP A 312 9.32 -11.70 -20.87
C ASP A 312 9.47 -12.17 -19.42
N LEU A 313 8.79 -13.25 -19.04
CA LEU A 313 8.81 -13.78 -17.68
C LEU A 313 10.18 -14.33 -17.24
N GLU A 314 10.98 -14.83 -18.19
CA GLU A 314 12.28 -15.43 -17.89
C GLU A 314 13.40 -14.39 -17.79
N THR A 315 13.37 -13.34 -18.62
CA THR A 315 14.46 -12.38 -18.76
C THR A 315 14.16 -10.97 -18.26
N GLY A 316 12.88 -10.58 -18.16
CA GLY A 316 12.46 -9.22 -17.84
C GLY A 316 12.56 -8.23 -19.02
N ASP A 317 12.97 -8.70 -20.21
CA ASP A 317 13.04 -7.87 -21.40
C ASP A 317 11.65 -7.37 -21.82
N VAL A 318 11.54 -6.10 -22.19
CA VAL A 318 10.29 -5.56 -22.76
C VAL A 318 10.08 -6.15 -24.14
N LEU A 319 9.07 -7.01 -24.28
CA LEU A 319 8.70 -7.61 -25.55
C LEU A 319 7.99 -6.61 -26.49
N TRP A 320 7.14 -5.77 -25.89
CA TRP A 320 6.44 -4.68 -26.57
C TRP A 320 5.78 -3.74 -25.56
N SER A 321 5.42 -2.55 -26.02
CA SER A 321 4.64 -1.58 -25.25
C SER A 321 3.57 -0.92 -26.10
N LEU A 322 2.53 -0.41 -25.45
CA LEU A 322 1.47 0.39 -26.05
C LEU A 322 1.38 1.71 -25.27
N PRO A 323 1.84 2.84 -25.84
CA PRO A 323 1.72 4.15 -25.18
C PRO A 323 0.26 4.54 -24.95
N THR A 324 -0.01 5.23 -23.83
CA THR A 324 -1.32 5.79 -23.48
C THR A 324 -1.22 7.29 -23.27
N GLU A 325 -2.33 8.01 -23.49
CA GLU A 325 -2.39 9.46 -23.27
C GLU A 325 -2.44 9.79 -21.77
N TYR A 326 -3.05 8.92 -20.97
CA TYR A 326 -3.21 9.06 -19.53
C TYR A 326 -2.53 7.91 -18.80
N GLY A 327 -2.23 8.14 -17.51
CA GLY A 327 -1.62 7.13 -16.65
C GLY A 327 -2.46 5.87 -16.55
N VAL A 328 -1.79 4.72 -16.54
CA VAL A 328 -2.38 3.42 -16.26
C VAL A 328 -2.31 3.20 -14.76
N TRP A 329 -3.46 3.17 -14.09
CA TRP A 329 -3.57 3.09 -12.62
C TRP A 329 -4.26 1.83 -12.10
N GLY A 330 -5.13 1.23 -12.89
CA GLY A 330 -5.76 -0.06 -12.56
C GLY A 330 -4.84 -1.21 -12.90
N SER A 331 -4.52 -2.08 -11.92
CA SER A 331 -3.74 -3.29 -12.17
C SER A 331 -4.40 -4.14 -13.28
N PRO A 332 -3.62 -4.70 -14.20
CA PRO A 332 -4.15 -5.45 -15.34
C PRO A 332 -4.91 -6.70 -14.91
N SER A 333 -6.01 -6.98 -15.62
CA SER A 333 -6.70 -8.26 -15.56
C SER A 333 -6.69 -8.90 -16.93
N VAL A 334 -6.44 -10.21 -16.99
CA VAL A 334 -6.26 -10.90 -18.28
C VAL A 334 -7.23 -12.06 -18.40
N GLN A 335 -7.96 -12.12 -19.52
CA GLN A 335 -8.80 -13.26 -19.88
C GLN A 335 -8.92 -13.41 -21.40
N ALA A 336 -8.89 -14.64 -21.88
CA ALA A 336 -9.14 -14.99 -23.29
C ALA A 336 -8.27 -14.20 -24.30
N GLY A 337 -6.98 -13.97 -23.98
CA GLY A 337 -6.06 -13.24 -24.84
C GLY A 337 -6.24 -11.72 -24.87
N LYS A 338 -7.06 -11.18 -23.98
CA LYS A 338 -7.26 -9.73 -23.80
C LYS A 338 -6.82 -9.31 -22.42
N ALA A 339 -6.23 -8.11 -22.33
CA ALA A 339 -5.85 -7.47 -21.08
C ALA A 339 -6.63 -6.17 -20.90
N TYR A 340 -7.06 -5.91 -19.68
CA TYR A 340 -7.91 -4.77 -19.32
C TYR A 340 -7.20 -3.92 -18.29
N PHE A 341 -7.12 -2.60 -18.54
CA PHE A 341 -6.38 -1.65 -17.73
C PHE A 341 -7.24 -0.43 -17.39
N GLY A 342 -7.22 -0.01 -16.14
CA GLY A 342 -7.82 1.26 -15.73
C GLY A 342 -6.88 2.42 -16.03
N LEU A 343 -7.42 3.47 -16.64
CA LEU A 343 -6.72 4.69 -17.02
C LEU A 343 -7.34 5.90 -16.34
N GLY A 344 -6.53 6.96 -16.20
CA GLY A 344 -7.07 8.26 -15.79
C GLY A 344 -6.03 9.27 -15.36
N ASN A 345 -6.52 10.44 -14.98
CA ASN A 345 -5.79 11.47 -14.26
C ASN A 345 -6.37 11.58 -12.83
N GLY A 346 -5.66 12.25 -11.93
CA GLY A 346 -6.02 12.25 -10.51
C GLY A 346 -5.40 11.06 -9.75
N ASP A 347 -5.74 10.93 -8.47
CA ASP A 347 -5.18 9.93 -7.56
C ASP A 347 -6.23 9.34 -6.60
N PHE A 348 -5.82 8.49 -5.65
CA PHE A 348 -6.69 7.90 -4.63
C PHE A 348 -7.27 8.93 -3.63
N ALA A 349 -6.70 10.13 -3.54
CA ALA A 349 -7.16 11.15 -2.60
C ALA A 349 -8.16 12.11 -3.24
N ARG A 350 -8.00 12.43 -4.53
CA ARG A 350 -8.81 13.47 -5.19
C ARG A 350 -8.87 13.28 -6.70
N SER A 351 -9.96 13.80 -7.29
CA SER A 351 -10.11 13.96 -8.73
C SER A 351 -9.22 15.09 -9.26
N ASP A 352 -8.81 14.99 -10.50
CA ASP A 352 -8.21 16.11 -11.23
C ASP A 352 -9.25 17.23 -11.46
N PRO A 353 -8.87 18.51 -11.57
CA PRO A 353 -9.79 19.59 -11.95
C PRO A 353 -10.50 19.38 -13.29
N GLU A 354 -9.87 18.68 -14.22
CA GLU A 354 -10.45 18.22 -15.49
C GLU A 354 -10.38 16.69 -15.54
N PRO A 355 -11.30 16.00 -14.84
CA PRO A 355 -11.17 14.57 -14.61
C PRO A 355 -11.39 13.78 -15.90
N TYR A 356 -10.56 12.77 -16.08
CA TYR A 356 -10.65 11.77 -17.14
C TYR A 356 -10.43 10.38 -16.58
N GLY A 357 -11.16 9.42 -17.10
CA GLY A 357 -10.94 8.00 -16.84
C GLY A 357 -11.41 7.14 -18.00
N ALA A 358 -10.83 5.94 -18.07
CA ALA A 358 -11.25 4.96 -19.06
C ALA A 358 -10.90 3.53 -18.65
N LEU A 359 -11.61 2.56 -19.17
CA LEU A 359 -11.18 1.18 -19.24
C LEU A 359 -10.63 0.89 -20.64
N LEU A 360 -9.34 0.54 -20.73
CA LEU A 360 -8.66 0.14 -21.95
C LEU A 360 -8.64 -1.38 -22.05
N CYS A 361 -9.02 -1.92 -23.20
CA CYS A 361 -8.82 -3.31 -23.58
C CYS A 361 -7.76 -3.42 -24.66
N VAL A 362 -6.75 -4.24 -24.41
CA VAL A 362 -5.67 -4.55 -25.34
C VAL A 362 -5.78 -6.00 -25.79
N ASP A 363 -5.72 -6.24 -27.08
CA ASP A 363 -5.61 -7.58 -27.65
C ASP A 363 -4.13 -8.00 -27.64
N LEU A 364 -3.80 -9.04 -26.88
CA LEU A 364 -2.44 -9.50 -26.67
C LEU A 364 -1.81 -10.14 -27.91
N ALA A 365 -2.63 -10.65 -28.83
CA ALA A 365 -2.15 -11.26 -30.08
C ALA A 365 -1.79 -10.22 -31.13
N THR A 366 -2.61 -9.18 -31.30
CA THR A 366 -2.34 -8.07 -32.25
C THR A 366 -1.47 -7.01 -31.64
N ARG A 367 -1.38 -6.92 -30.27
CA ARG A 367 -0.64 -5.90 -29.51
C ARG A 367 -1.21 -4.49 -29.70
N GLU A 368 -2.51 -4.39 -29.94
CA GLU A 368 -3.19 -3.15 -30.25
C GLU A 368 -4.37 -2.94 -29.29
N GLN A 369 -4.82 -1.69 -29.18
CA GLN A 369 -6.06 -1.36 -28.51
C GLN A 369 -7.23 -2.05 -29.25
N ALA A 370 -7.91 -2.98 -28.55
CA ALA A 370 -9.13 -3.58 -29.06
C ALA A 370 -10.31 -2.62 -28.93
N TRP A 371 -10.44 -1.98 -27.80
CA TRP A 371 -11.44 -0.95 -27.52
C TRP A 371 -11.06 -0.13 -26.28
N ILE A 372 -11.70 1.02 -26.11
CA ILE A 372 -11.61 1.87 -24.91
C ILE A 372 -13.02 2.36 -24.57
N TYR A 373 -13.33 2.43 -23.27
CA TYR A 373 -14.58 2.96 -22.75
C TYR A 373 -14.30 4.07 -21.74
N GLU A 374 -14.74 5.29 -22.04
CA GLU A 374 -14.49 6.47 -21.22
C GLU A 374 -15.48 6.57 -20.06
N THR A 375 -14.97 7.02 -18.90
CA THR A 375 -15.70 7.36 -17.69
C THR A 375 -15.51 8.85 -17.37
N LYS A 376 -16.28 9.37 -16.42
CA LYS A 376 -16.20 10.79 -16.06
C LYS A 376 -15.05 11.12 -15.11
N ASP A 377 -14.39 10.11 -14.52
CA ASP A 377 -13.24 10.26 -13.63
C ASP A 377 -12.42 8.96 -13.64
N ALA A 378 -11.23 8.99 -13.06
CA ALA A 378 -10.22 7.94 -13.13
C ALA A 378 -10.74 6.55 -12.76
N VAL A 379 -10.28 5.55 -13.51
CA VAL A 379 -10.46 4.12 -13.21
C VAL A 379 -9.19 3.62 -12.54
N LEU A 380 -9.20 3.61 -11.20
CA LEU A 380 -8.08 3.19 -10.35
C LEU A 380 -8.16 1.71 -9.94
N THR A 381 -9.29 1.07 -10.23
CA THR A 381 -9.55 -0.32 -9.86
C THR A 381 -8.96 -1.31 -10.85
N ALA A 382 -8.57 -2.48 -10.37
CA ALA A 382 -8.33 -3.65 -11.22
C ALA A 382 -9.69 -4.21 -11.67
N PRO A 383 -9.92 -4.42 -12.97
CA PRO A 383 -11.19 -4.94 -13.45
C PRO A 383 -11.43 -6.40 -13.03
N ALA A 384 -12.68 -6.82 -12.87
CA ALA A 384 -13.04 -8.24 -12.77
C ALA A 384 -13.57 -8.72 -14.12
N VAL A 385 -13.08 -9.87 -14.60
CA VAL A 385 -13.44 -10.40 -15.91
C VAL A 385 -14.02 -11.79 -15.78
N VAL A 386 -15.25 -12.00 -16.25
CA VAL A 386 -15.97 -13.28 -16.14
C VAL A 386 -16.72 -13.58 -17.42
N GLY A 387 -16.24 -14.55 -18.17
CA GLY A 387 -16.83 -14.90 -19.48
C GLY A 387 -16.74 -13.72 -20.44
N ASN A 388 -17.88 -13.21 -20.90
CA ASN A 388 -17.96 -12.07 -21.81
C ASN A 388 -18.24 -10.74 -21.12
N ASP A 389 -18.08 -10.65 -19.81
CA ASP A 389 -18.36 -9.43 -19.05
C ASP A 389 -17.13 -8.95 -18.30
N VAL A 390 -16.91 -7.64 -18.26
CA VAL A 390 -15.90 -6.98 -17.46
C VAL A 390 -16.55 -5.95 -16.54
N TYR A 391 -16.14 -5.94 -15.28
CA TYR A 391 -16.64 -5.09 -14.21
C TYR A 391 -15.53 -4.26 -13.64
N PHE A 392 -15.74 -2.96 -13.41
CA PHE A 392 -14.75 -2.06 -12.84
C PHE A 392 -15.40 -0.87 -12.13
N GLY A 393 -14.75 -0.38 -11.09
CA GLY A 393 -15.14 0.82 -10.37
C GLY A 393 -14.43 2.05 -10.93
N SER A 394 -15.08 3.20 -10.84
CA SER A 394 -14.53 4.50 -11.19
C SER A 394 -14.70 5.51 -10.04
N ARG A 395 -13.81 6.50 -9.99
CA ARG A 395 -13.98 7.65 -9.09
C ARG A 395 -15.25 8.44 -9.38
N ASP A 396 -15.87 8.27 -10.53
CA ASP A 396 -17.14 8.91 -10.89
C ASP A 396 -18.38 8.31 -10.19
N TRP A 397 -18.14 7.52 -9.12
CA TRP A 397 -19.13 6.93 -8.21
C TRP A 397 -19.87 5.71 -8.74
N HIS A 398 -19.40 5.15 -9.85
CA HIS A 398 -20.10 4.02 -10.46
C HIS A 398 -19.25 2.76 -10.53
N LEU A 399 -19.92 1.62 -10.32
CA LEU A 399 -19.48 0.33 -10.81
C LEU A 399 -20.07 0.13 -12.21
N TYR A 400 -19.23 -0.23 -13.16
CA TYR A 400 -19.61 -0.47 -14.56
C TYR A 400 -19.54 -1.93 -14.93
N ALA A 401 -20.42 -2.35 -15.85
CA ALA A 401 -20.35 -3.61 -16.56
C ALA A 401 -20.37 -3.37 -18.06
N LEU A 402 -19.40 -3.93 -18.77
CA LEU A 402 -19.30 -3.88 -20.22
C LEU A 402 -19.18 -5.29 -20.79
N ASN A 403 -19.45 -5.43 -22.08
CA ASN A 403 -19.06 -6.60 -22.83
C ASN A 403 -17.53 -6.63 -22.97
N ALA A 404 -16.87 -7.67 -22.49
CA ALA A 404 -15.43 -7.83 -22.51
C ALA A 404 -14.85 -7.92 -23.93
N THR A 405 -15.63 -8.37 -24.93
CA THR A 405 -15.17 -8.56 -26.31
C THR A 405 -15.05 -7.24 -27.08
N ASP A 406 -16.04 -6.35 -26.95
CA ASP A 406 -16.21 -5.16 -27.79
C ASP A 406 -16.41 -3.86 -27.02
N GLY A 407 -16.40 -3.87 -25.67
CA GLY A 407 -16.55 -2.70 -24.81
C GLY A 407 -17.97 -2.13 -24.76
N THR A 408 -18.97 -2.82 -25.33
CA THR A 408 -20.35 -2.30 -25.30
C THR A 408 -20.90 -2.29 -23.89
N PHE A 409 -21.55 -1.16 -23.55
CA PHE A 409 -22.16 -0.93 -22.22
C PHE A 409 -23.28 -1.95 -21.95
N ARG A 410 -23.26 -2.49 -20.71
CA ARG A 410 -24.32 -3.36 -20.21
C ARG A 410 -25.19 -2.66 -19.19
N TRP A 411 -24.58 -2.28 -18.07
CA TRP A 411 -25.21 -1.57 -16.99
C TRP A 411 -24.17 -0.83 -16.14
N ARG A 412 -24.63 0.06 -15.30
CA ARG A 412 -23.84 0.67 -14.23
C ARG A 412 -24.68 0.75 -12.96
N TYR A 413 -24.00 0.69 -11.84
CA TYR A 413 -24.55 0.85 -10.50
C TYR A 413 -23.98 2.12 -9.88
N ASP A 414 -24.84 3.01 -9.34
CA ASP A 414 -24.45 4.21 -8.62
C ASP A 414 -24.23 3.85 -7.14
N ALA A 415 -23.00 3.96 -6.68
CA ALA A 415 -22.58 3.62 -5.31
C ALA A 415 -22.57 4.85 -4.38
N GLY A 416 -23.04 6.01 -4.83
CA GLY A 416 -23.17 7.23 -4.03
C GLY A 416 -21.85 7.91 -3.65
N ALA A 417 -20.72 7.25 -3.85
CA ALA A 417 -19.35 7.75 -3.59
C ALA A 417 -18.33 7.06 -4.50
N PRO A 418 -17.05 7.53 -4.58
CA PRO A 418 -16.03 6.93 -5.43
C PRO A 418 -15.88 5.43 -5.20
N VAL A 419 -15.83 4.64 -6.29
CA VAL A 419 -15.57 3.21 -6.24
C VAL A 419 -14.09 2.98 -6.50
N LEU A 420 -13.29 2.88 -5.43
CA LEU A 420 -11.84 2.70 -5.46
C LEU A 420 -11.42 1.26 -5.12
N ALA A 421 -12.30 0.50 -4.49
CA ALA A 421 -12.14 -0.92 -4.26
C ALA A 421 -12.39 -1.70 -5.57
N SER A 422 -11.47 -2.59 -5.92
CA SER A 422 -11.63 -3.43 -7.12
C SER A 422 -12.75 -4.46 -6.91
N PRO A 423 -13.71 -4.61 -7.84
CA PRO A 423 -14.84 -5.50 -7.66
C PRO A 423 -14.42 -6.98 -7.67
N ALA A 424 -15.10 -7.81 -6.91
CA ALA A 424 -14.93 -9.26 -6.90
C ALA A 424 -16.21 -9.94 -7.42
N VAL A 425 -16.08 -11.09 -8.10
CA VAL A 425 -17.22 -11.80 -8.66
C VAL A 425 -17.25 -13.25 -8.17
N ALA A 426 -18.40 -13.67 -7.68
CA ALA A 426 -18.64 -15.08 -7.33
C ALA A 426 -20.12 -15.43 -7.54
N GLN A 427 -20.40 -16.64 -8.02
CA GLN A 427 -21.76 -17.22 -8.13
C GLN A 427 -22.81 -16.27 -8.75
N GLY A 428 -22.45 -15.51 -9.79
CA GLY A 428 -23.36 -14.62 -10.48
C GLY A 428 -23.62 -13.27 -9.79
N ILE A 429 -22.83 -12.92 -8.79
CA ILE A 429 -22.88 -11.66 -8.05
C ILE A 429 -21.56 -10.91 -8.24
N VAL A 430 -21.65 -9.60 -8.45
CA VAL A 430 -20.54 -8.67 -8.39
C VAL A 430 -20.57 -7.96 -7.04
N TYR A 431 -19.51 -8.09 -6.26
CA TYR A 431 -19.33 -7.39 -4.99
C TYR A 431 -18.47 -6.18 -5.20
N THR A 432 -18.91 -5.05 -4.68
CA THR A 432 -18.23 -3.76 -4.75
C THR A 432 -18.28 -3.04 -3.43
N ALA A 433 -17.41 -2.06 -3.24
CA ALA A 433 -17.48 -1.13 -2.12
C ALA A 433 -17.13 0.28 -2.58
N SER A 434 -17.84 1.27 -2.05
CA SER A 434 -17.54 2.69 -2.20
C SER A 434 -16.60 3.19 -1.12
N GLU A 435 -15.93 4.30 -1.37
CA GLU A 435 -14.97 4.93 -0.46
C GLU A 435 -15.60 5.26 0.91
N ASP A 436 -16.88 5.61 0.96
CA ASP A 436 -17.62 5.99 2.17
C ASP A 436 -18.21 4.81 2.96
N GLY A 437 -17.93 3.57 2.52
CA GLY A 437 -18.23 2.35 3.29
C GLY A 437 -19.52 1.63 2.90
N GLU A 438 -20.18 1.97 1.80
CA GLU A 438 -21.18 1.08 1.24
C GLU A 438 -20.52 -0.19 0.68
N VAL A 439 -21.04 -1.36 1.04
CA VAL A 439 -20.69 -2.64 0.43
C VAL A 439 -21.96 -3.21 -0.21
N ALA A 440 -21.90 -3.49 -1.50
CA ALA A 440 -23.05 -3.93 -2.28
C ALA A 440 -22.76 -5.22 -3.04
N ALA A 441 -23.79 -6.07 -3.13
CA ALA A 441 -23.84 -7.25 -3.98
C ALA A 441 -24.82 -7.01 -5.13
N ILE A 442 -24.31 -6.99 -6.33
CA ILE A 442 -25.03 -6.63 -7.54
C ILE A 442 -25.26 -7.88 -8.40
N ASP A 443 -26.47 -8.08 -8.87
CA ASP A 443 -26.75 -9.14 -9.84
C ASP A 443 -25.94 -8.90 -11.12
N ARG A 444 -25.11 -9.87 -11.48
CA ARG A 444 -24.16 -9.75 -12.59
C ARG A 444 -24.84 -9.45 -13.94
N VAL A 445 -26.04 -9.95 -14.15
CA VAL A 445 -26.73 -9.85 -15.44
C VAL A 445 -27.56 -8.58 -15.53
N THR A 446 -28.29 -8.25 -14.47
CA THR A 446 -29.24 -7.14 -14.48
C THR A 446 -28.67 -5.80 -14.01
N GLY A 447 -27.60 -5.83 -13.19
CA GLY A 447 -27.03 -4.65 -12.55
C GLY A 447 -27.85 -4.16 -11.34
N GLU A 448 -28.88 -4.90 -10.93
CA GLU A 448 -29.71 -4.56 -9.79
C GLU A 448 -29.04 -5.02 -8.48
N PRO A 449 -29.09 -4.23 -7.40
CA PRO A 449 -28.55 -4.64 -6.11
C PRO A 449 -29.41 -5.77 -5.53
N ARG A 450 -28.76 -6.87 -5.12
CA ARG A 450 -29.38 -7.93 -4.34
C ARG A 450 -29.41 -7.57 -2.86
N TRP A 451 -28.32 -6.96 -2.38
CA TRP A 451 -28.24 -6.41 -1.04
C TRP A 451 -27.18 -5.31 -0.95
N GLN A 452 -27.32 -4.48 0.07
CA GLN A 452 -26.42 -3.38 0.43
C GLN A 452 -26.28 -3.33 1.95
N VAL A 453 -25.08 -3.03 2.44
CA VAL A 453 -24.81 -2.75 3.85
C VAL A 453 -23.85 -1.58 3.95
N TYR A 454 -23.90 -0.83 5.05
CA TYR A 454 -23.02 0.29 5.31
C TYR A 454 -22.11 -0.04 6.50
N LEU A 455 -20.80 -0.02 6.30
CA LEU A 455 -19.83 -0.26 7.38
C LEU A 455 -19.87 0.86 8.42
N THR A 456 -20.31 2.05 8.07
CA THR A 456 -20.53 3.18 8.98
C THR A 456 -21.57 2.89 10.05
N ASP A 457 -22.50 1.98 9.81
CA ASP A 457 -23.51 1.54 10.80
C ASP A 457 -22.87 0.79 11.99
N ALA A 458 -21.64 0.30 11.82
CA ALA A 458 -20.86 -0.27 12.91
C ALA A 458 -20.26 0.75 13.89
N GLY A 459 -20.51 2.06 13.69
CA GLY A 459 -20.09 3.14 14.58
C GLY A 459 -18.84 3.90 14.18
N TYR A 460 -18.42 3.80 12.93
CA TYR A 460 -17.23 4.48 12.35
C TYR A 460 -17.62 5.47 11.26
N PRO A 461 -18.05 6.69 11.59
CA PRO A 461 -18.64 7.63 10.62
C PRO A 461 -17.62 8.25 9.64
N GLN A 462 -16.32 8.06 9.86
CA GLN A 462 -15.24 8.62 9.03
C GLN A 462 -14.33 7.54 8.40
N LEU A 463 -14.82 6.29 8.35
CA LEU A 463 -14.05 5.24 7.69
C LEU A 463 -13.89 5.51 6.19
N ARG A 464 -12.83 4.95 5.61
CA ARG A 464 -12.60 4.95 4.17
C ARG A 464 -12.30 3.53 3.70
N VAL A 465 -12.93 3.10 2.59
CA VAL A 465 -12.67 1.81 1.98
C VAL A 465 -11.87 1.99 0.70
N LEU A 466 -10.62 1.56 0.74
CA LEU A 466 -9.72 1.46 -0.43
C LEU A 466 -9.33 0.00 -0.70
N ALA A 467 -9.44 -0.85 0.31
CA ALA A 467 -9.17 -2.27 0.19
C ALA A 467 -10.22 -2.96 -0.68
N SER A 468 -9.78 -3.86 -1.54
CA SER A 468 -10.70 -4.68 -2.35
C SER A 468 -11.20 -5.88 -1.54
N PRO A 469 -12.44 -6.33 -1.76
CA PRO A 469 -12.99 -7.48 -1.05
C PRO A 469 -12.29 -8.79 -1.42
N ALA A 470 -12.14 -9.66 -0.42
CA ALA A 470 -11.80 -11.06 -0.59
C ALA A 470 -13.03 -11.92 -0.28
N ILE A 471 -13.21 -13.00 -1.03
CA ILE A 471 -14.40 -13.85 -0.91
C ILE A 471 -13.96 -15.28 -0.59
N ARG A 472 -14.59 -15.90 0.42
CA ARG A 472 -14.34 -17.28 0.76
C ARG A 472 -15.48 -17.86 1.61
N GLY A 473 -15.94 -19.09 1.24
CA GLY A 473 -16.85 -19.89 2.06
C GLY A 473 -18.15 -19.18 2.45
N GLY A 474 -18.80 -18.47 1.49
CA GLY A 474 -20.02 -17.72 1.74
C GLY A 474 -19.81 -16.38 2.46
N GLN A 475 -18.56 -15.97 2.67
CA GLN A 475 -18.21 -14.73 3.38
C GLN A 475 -17.44 -13.77 2.48
N LEU A 476 -17.61 -12.46 2.72
CA LEU A 476 -16.87 -11.38 2.14
C LEU A 476 -16.07 -10.68 3.24
N PHE A 477 -14.77 -10.52 3.04
CA PHE A 477 -13.83 -9.85 3.93
C PHE A 477 -13.38 -8.54 3.31
N ILE A 478 -13.45 -7.43 4.05
CA ILE A 478 -13.09 -6.11 3.54
C ILE A 478 -12.48 -5.24 4.65
N GLY A 479 -11.38 -4.56 4.32
CA GLY A 479 -10.71 -3.63 5.21
C GLY A 479 -11.24 -2.21 5.06
N ALA A 480 -11.40 -1.49 6.15
CA ALA A 480 -11.72 -0.07 6.16
C ALA A 480 -10.76 0.68 7.09
N SER A 481 -10.13 1.74 6.58
CA SER A 481 -9.27 2.62 7.37
C SER A 481 -10.06 3.29 8.48
N GLU A 482 -9.42 3.54 9.62
CA GLU A 482 -10.00 4.10 10.86
C GLU A 482 -11.00 3.17 11.59
N ALA A 483 -11.33 2.01 10.98
CA ALA A 483 -12.30 1.08 11.53
C ALA A 483 -11.69 -0.31 11.81
N GLY A 484 -11.20 -1.00 10.79
CA GLY A 484 -10.66 -2.36 10.94
C GLY A 484 -11.05 -3.27 9.78
N MET A 485 -11.07 -4.58 10.03
CA MET A 485 -11.50 -5.61 9.08
C MET A 485 -12.94 -6.01 9.35
N PHE A 486 -13.74 -6.11 8.31
CA PHE A 486 -15.13 -6.56 8.41
C PHE A 486 -15.36 -7.86 7.64
N VAL A 487 -16.26 -8.67 8.18
CA VAL A 487 -16.81 -9.85 7.51
C VAL A 487 -18.32 -9.69 7.33
N ILE A 488 -18.80 -10.04 6.14
CA ILE A 488 -20.22 -10.01 5.76
C ILE A 488 -20.57 -11.40 5.22
N GLY A 489 -21.70 -11.96 5.66
CA GLY A 489 -22.13 -13.33 5.34
C GLY A 489 -21.88 -14.31 6.47
N ASP A 490 -22.68 -15.37 6.50
CA ASP A 490 -22.55 -16.44 7.49
C ASP A 490 -21.70 -17.59 6.95
N PRO A 491 -20.77 -18.14 7.73
CA PRO A 491 -20.00 -19.30 7.30
C PRO A 491 -20.93 -20.47 7.01
N GLY A 492 -20.89 -20.99 5.77
CA GLY A 492 -21.71 -22.14 5.36
C GLY A 492 -23.16 -21.83 4.95
N SER A 493 -23.51 -20.57 4.74
CA SER A 493 -24.79 -20.18 4.11
C SER A 493 -24.69 -20.29 2.58
N THR A 494 -24.54 -21.50 2.06
CA THR A 494 -24.60 -21.83 0.64
C THR A 494 -25.98 -22.33 0.23
#